data_d2dc842ce534e584730d0e8e460fb294
#
_entry.id   d2dc842ce534e584730d0e8e460fb294
#
_cell.length_a   1.000
_cell.length_b   1.000
_cell.length_c   1.000
_cell.angle_alpha   90.00
_cell.angle_beta   90.00
_cell.angle_gamma   90.00
#
_symmetry.space_group_name_H-M   'P 1'
#
loop_
_entity.id
_entity.type
_entity.pdbx_description
1 polymer ?
#
loop_
_entity_poly.entity_id
_entity_poly.type
_entity_poly.pdbx_seq_one_letter_code
_entity_poly.pdbx_strand_id
1 'polypeptide(L)'
;YKRQPYCPHCGAPMTMNLRIDGTFVQDEGWYYASNRYNDFLKRHENLKIVYLELGVGNNTPVIIKYPFWDMTSKNKNAVYTCINYQEAFCPPQIKKQSICIQADIGKVLRDLQADK
;
A
#
# COMPACT_ATOMS: atom_id res chain seq x y z
N TYR A 1 19.35 -17.83 -5.48
CA TYR A 1 20.45 -17.11 -4.74
C TYR A 1 21.68 -16.84 -5.60
N LYS A 2 21.52 -16.74 -6.90
CA LYS A 2 22.69 -16.80 -7.77
C LYS A 2 23.55 -15.53 -7.80
N ARG A 3 23.08 -14.35 -7.30
CA ARG A 3 23.90 -13.13 -7.27
C ARG A 3 23.37 -12.15 -6.23
N GLN A 4 23.90 -12.24 -5.03
CA GLN A 4 23.69 -11.23 -4.03
C GLN A 4 24.46 -9.96 -4.46
N PRO A 5 23.84 -8.77 -4.46
CA PRO A 5 24.56 -7.54 -4.77
C PRO A 5 25.58 -7.20 -3.69
N TYR A 6 26.65 -6.53 -4.10
CA TYR A 6 27.68 -6.04 -3.21
C TYR A 6 27.68 -4.53 -3.15
N CYS A 7 28.03 -4.00 -1.99
CA CYS A 7 28.11 -2.56 -1.81
C CYS A 7 29.20 -1.95 -2.71
N PRO A 8 28.86 -0.94 -3.54
CA PRO A 8 29.84 -0.32 -4.44
C PRO A 8 30.94 0.46 -3.72
N HIS A 9 30.74 0.80 -2.45
CA HIS A 9 31.73 1.57 -1.67
C HIS A 9 32.70 0.68 -0.89
N CYS A 10 32.21 -0.39 -0.25
CA CYS A 10 33.06 -1.21 0.63
C CYS A 10 33.16 -2.67 0.20
N GLY A 11 32.43 -3.10 -0.83
CA GLY A 11 32.46 -4.47 -1.33
C GLY A 11 31.77 -5.51 -0.44
N ALA A 12 31.19 -5.13 0.68
CA ALA A 12 30.45 -6.06 1.55
C ALA A 12 29.17 -6.56 0.88
N PRO A 13 28.74 -7.80 1.16
CA PRO A 13 27.45 -8.28 0.66
C PRO A 13 26.30 -7.42 1.20
N MET A 14 25.34 -7.09 0.34
CA MET A 14 24.14 -6.37 0.76
C MET A 14 23.08 -7.33 1.27
N THR A 15 22.25 -6.86 2.20
CA THR A 15 21.10 -7.60 2.70
C THR A 15 19.83 -6.81 2.46
N MET A 16 18.66 -7.46 2.60
CA MET A 16 17.39 -6.76 2.49
C MET A 16 17.17 -5.85 3.71
N ASN A 17 16.58 -4.69 3.46
CA ASN A 17 16.19 -3.77 4.51
C ASN A 17 14.86 -4.23 5.12
N LEU A 18 14.91 -5.09 6.13
CA LEU A 18 13.73 -5.69 6.76
C LEU A 18 13.52 -5.11 8.15
N ARG A 19 12.25 -4.87 8.49
CA ARG A 19 11.85 -4.35 9.81
C ARG A 19 11.77 -5.49 10.83
N ILE A 20 12.89 -6.19 11.03
CA ILE A 20 12.99 -7.34 11.96
C ILE A 20 13.92 -7.09 13.14
N ASP A 21 14.82 -6.10 13.03
CA ASP A 21 15.79 -5.78 14.09
C ASP A 21 16.28 -4.33 13.97
N GLY A 22 17.29 -3.97 14.79
CA GLY A 22 17.86 -2.63 14.80
C GLY A 22 18.67 -2.24 13.57
N THR A 23 18.90 -3.14 12.62
CA THR A 23 19.60 -2.82 11.38
C THR A 23 18.69 -2.22 10.30
N PHE A 24 17.37 -2.17 10.55
CA PHE A 24 16.40 -1.54 9.64
C PHE A 24 16.72 -0.06 9.48
N VAL A 25 16.80 0.42 8.24
CA VAL A 25 17.17 1.80 7.93
C VAL A 25 15.96 2.58 7.43
N GLN A 26 15.72 3.71 8.07
CA GLN A 26 14.81 4.76 7.58
C GLN A 26 15.63 6.05 7.47
N ASP A 27 15.96 6.43 6.25
CA ASP A 27 16.83 7.58 5.98
C ASP A 27 16.04 8.90 5.85
N GLU A 28 16.75 9.99 5.52
CA GLU A 28 16.12 11.31 5.30
C GLU A 28 15.08 11.27 4.18
N GLY A 29 15.36 10.52 3.11
CA GLY A 29 14.42 10.35 1.99
C GLY A 29 13.12 9.71 2.43
N TRP A 30 13.21 8.70 3.30
CA TRP A 30 12.02 8.06 3.87
C TRP A 30 11.19 9.04 4.69
N TYR A 31 11.83 9.82 5.58
CA TYR A 31 11.12 10.81 6.41
C TYR A 31 10.49 11.91 5.55
N TYR A 32 11.20 12.38 4.54
CA TYR A 32 10.68 13.39 3.60
C TYR A 32 9.43 12.87 2.88
N ALA A 33 9.48 11.64 2.37
CA ALA A 33 8.34 11.00 1.71
C ALA A 33 7.15 10.80 2.67
N SER A 34 7.43 10.39 3.91
CA SER A 34 6.42 10.21 4.94
C SER A 34 5.71 11.53 5.27
N ASN A 35 6.45 12.62 5.39
CA ASN A 35 5.87 13.95 5.61
C ASN A 35 4.98 14.40 4.46
N ARG A 36 5.41 14.18 3.22
CA ARG A 36 4.60 14.50 2.03
C ARG A 36 3.30 13.69 1.99
N TYR A 37 3.38 12.41 2.34
CA TYR A 37 2.22 11.53 2.40
C TYR A 37 1.22 12.01 3.46
N ASN A 38 1.70 12.35 4.65
CA ASN A 38 0.86 12.84 5.74
C ASN A 38 0.22 14.18 5.39
N ASP A 39 0.94 15.08 4.74
CA ASP A 39 0.40 16.36 4.25
C ASP A 39 -0.69 16.15 3.21
N PHE A 40 -0.48 15.19 2.30
CA PHE A 40 -1.49 14.83 1.31
C PHE A 40 -2.78 14.36 1.99
N LEU A 41 -2.67 13.47 2.97
CA LEU A 41 -3.83 12.97 3.70
C LEU A 41 -4.58 14.08 4.43
N LYS A 42 -3.85 15.00 5.09
CA LYS A 42 -4.47 16.15 5.79
C LYS A 42 -5.22 17.06 4.84
N ARG A 43 -4.64 17.36 3.69
CA ARG A 43 -5.27 18.23 2.68
C ARG A 43 -6.51 17.61 2.05
N HIS A 44 -6.67 16.30 2.13
CA HIS A 44 -7.77 15.58 1.51
C HIS A 44 -8.77 15.01 2.54
N GLU A 45 -8.71 15.44 3.79
CA GLU A 45 -9.71 15.11 4.79
C GLU A 45 -11.09 15.57 4.30
N ASN A 46 -12.08 14.68 4.34
CA ASN A 46 -13.46 14.92 3.89
C ASN A 46 -13.62 15.20 2.39
N LEU A 47 -12.57 15.08 1.61
CA LEU A 47 -12.64 15.19 0.16
C LEU A 47 -12.76 13.81 -0.49
N LYS A 48 -13.03 13.79 -1.79
CA LYS A 48 -13.06 12.54 -2.57
C LYS A 48 -11.63 12.01 -2.69
N ILE A 49 -11.41 10.81 -2.18
CA ILE A 49 -10.11 10.14 -2.22
C ILE A 49 -10.33 8.66 -2.45
N VAL A 50 -9.44 8.02 -3.20
CA VAL A 50 -9.42 6.59 -3.41
C VAL A 50 -8.22 6.01 -2.70
N TYR A 51 -8.46 5.06 -1.81
CA TYR A 51 -7.42 4.26 -1.16
C TYR A 51 -7.30 2.95 -1.92
N LEU A 52 -6.33 2.88 -2.82
CA LEU A 52 -6.11 1.72 -3.67
C LEU A 52 -5.01 0.84 -3.10
N GLU A 53 -5.33 -0.42 -2.81
CA GLU A 53 -4.32 -1.42 -2.44
C GLU A 53 -4.23 -2.52 -3.50
N LEU A 54 -3.01 -2.92 -3.79
CA LEU A 54 -2.70 -3.95 -4.77
C LEU A 54 -1.94 -5.09 -4.09
N GLY A 55 -2.61 -6.23 -3.93
CA GLY A 55 -1.99 -7.44 -3.41
C GLY A 55 -1.64 -7.44 -1.93
N VAL A 56 -2.24 -6.57 -1.13
CA VAL A 56 -2.00 -6.55 0.32
C VAL A 56 -2.81 -7.69 0.97
N GLY A 57 -2.10 -8.65 1.53
CA GLY A 57 -2.71 -9.81 2.21
C GLY A 57 -2.80 -9.65 3.73
N ASN A 58 -3.20 -10.73 4.40
CA ASN A 58 -3.37 -10.75 5.85
C ASN A 58 -2.06 -10.94 6.63
N ASN A 59 -0.92 -11.13 5.96
CA ASN A 59 0.36 -11.33 6.63
C ASN A 59 0.88 -10.06 7.30
N THR A 60 0.71 -8.91 6.65
CA THR A 60 1.17 -7.60 7.17
C THR A 60 0.13 -6.52 6.92
N PRO A 61 -1.10 -6.64 7.48
CA PRO A 61 -2.18 -5.70 7.15
C PRO A 61 -2.08 -4.36 7.88
N VAL A 62 -1.23 -4.26 8.89
CA VAL A 62 -1.17 -3.09 9.80
C VAL A 62 -0.64 -1.83 9.11
N ILE A 63 0.21 -1.97 8.09
CA ILE A 63 0.89 -0.83 7.46
C ILE A 63 -0.02 -0.10 6.46
N ILE A 64 -0.79 -0.85 5.65
CA ILE A 64 -1.61 -0.29 4.57
C ILE A 64 -3.09 -0.59 4.77
N LYS A 65 -3.45 -1.87 4.91
CA LYS A 65 -4.85 -2.30 4.91
C LYS A 65 -5.67 -1.69 6.05
N TYR A 66 -5.24 -1.83 7.29
CA TYR A 66 -5.98 -1.31 8.43
C TYR A 66 -6.05 0.22 8.44
N PRO A 67 -4.96 0.96 8.16
CA PRO A 67 -5.07 2.42 8.02
C PRO A 67 -6.03 2.86 6.92
N PHE A 68 -6.06 2.18 5.78
CA PHE A 68 -6.99 2.51 4.70
C PHE A 68 -8.45 2.27 5.12
N TRP A 69 -8.72 1.17 5.83
CA TRP A 69 -10.06 0.91 6.35
C TRP A 69 -10.50 1.98 7.33
N ASP A 70 -9.62 2.36 8.24
CA ASP A 70 -9.90 3.40 9.24
C ASP A 70 -10.17 4.75 8.57
N MET A 71 -9.32 5.17 7.66
CA MET A 71 -9.49 6.43 6.95
C MET A 71 -10.76 6.46 6.09
N THR A 72 -11.09 5.33 5.47
CA THR A 72 -12.32 5.21 4.69
C THR A 72 -13.55 5.32 5.58
N SER A 73 -13.54 4.70 6.75
CA SER A 73 -14.67 4.76 7.69
C SER A 73 -14.92 6.17 8.22
N LYS A 74 -13.87 6.97 8.34
CA LYS A 74 -13.95 8.35 8.84
C LYS A 74 -14.32 9.38 7.78
N ASN A 75 -14.22 9.04 6.50
CA ASN A 75 -14.49 9.95 5.39
C ASN A 75 -15.55 9.36 4.46
N LYS A 76 -16.76 9.93 4.52
CA LYS A 76 -17.89 9.46 3.70
C LYS A 76 -17.67 9.58 2.20
N ASN A 77 -16.76 10.45 1.78
CA ASN A 77 -16.45 10.68 0.37
C ASN A 77 -15.31 9.80 -0.14
N ALA A 78 -14.69 9.02 0.73
CA ALA A 78 -13.59 8.12 0.37
C ALA A 78 -14.12 6.82 -0.22
N VAL A 79 -13.33 6.23 -1.11
CA VAL A 79 -13.57 4.89 -1.67
C VAL A 79 -12.34 4.02 -1.39
N TYR A 80 -12.57 2.86 -0.81
CA TYR A 80 -11.54 1.84 -0.63
C TYR A 80 -11.61 0.86 -1.79
N THR A 81 -10.50 0.63 -2.45
CA THR A 81 -10.42 -0.33 -3.56
C THR A 81 -9.32 -1.35 -3.27
N CYS A 82 -9.71 -2.61 -3.23
CA CYS A 82 -8.80 -3.73 -2.97
C CYS A 82 -8.77 -4.66 -4.17
N ILE A 83 -7.60 -4.83 -4.77
CA ILE A 83 -7.39 -5.80 -5.84
C ILE A 83 -6.43 -6.85 -5.32
N ASN A 84 -6.92 -8.08 -5.16
CA ASN A 84 -6.13 -9.19 -4.64
C ASN A 84 -6.57 -10.48 -5.29
N TYR A 85 -5.64 -11.37 -5.56
CA TYR A 85 -5.94 -12.64 -6.21
C TYR A 85 -6.76 -13.57 -5.31
N GLN A 86 -6.53 -13.57 -4.00
CA GLN A 86 -7.17 -14.48 -3.05
C GLN A 86 -7.89 -13.79 -1.89
N GLU A 87 -7.44 -12.61 -1.48
CA GLU A 87 -7.88 -11.97 -0.23
C GLU A 87 -8.49 -10.58 -0.47
N ALA A 88 -9.42 -10.48 -1.44
CA ALA A 88 -10.11 -9.23 -1.74
C ALA A 88 -11.37 -9.10 -0.87
N PHE A 89 -11.26 -8.42 0.26
CA PHE A 89 -12.39 -8.21 1.17
C PHE A 89 -12.26 -6.90 1.93
N CYS A 90 -13.35 -6.46 2.54
CA CYS A 90 -13.40 -5.28 3.38
C CYS A 90 -14.30 -5.53 4.58
N PRO A 91 -14.16 -4.77 5.69
CA PRO A 91 -15.07 -4.88 6.81
C PRO A 91 -16.48 -4.36 6.46
N PRO A 92 -17.53 -4.88 7.14
CA PRO A 92 -18.91 -4.47 6.84
C PRO A 92 -19.16 -2.96 6.98
N GLN A 93 -18.42 -2.28 7.86
CA GLN A 93 -18.57 -0.86 8.13
C GLN A 93 -18.32 0.04 6.92
N ILE A 94 -17.46 -0.40 5.99
CA ILE A 94 -17.10 0.37 4.80
C ILE A 94 -17.56 -0.29 3.50
N LYS A 95 -18.38 -1.33 3.57
CA LYS A 95 -18.81 -2.09 2.39
C LYS A 95 -19.42 -1.21 1.30
N LYS A 96 -20.22 -0.23 1.68
CA LYS A 96 -20.85 0.69 0.72
C LYS A 96 -19.87 1.64 0.04
N GLN A 97 -18.69 1.81 0.61
CA GLN A 97 -17.63 2.67 0.11
C GLN A 97 -16.47 1.87 -0.50
N SER A 98 -16.66 0.56 -0.74
CA SER A 98 -15.56 -0.34 -1.10
C SER A 98 -15.83 -1.08 -2.38
N ILE A 99 -14.75 -1.28 -3.15
CA ILE A 99 -14.72 -2.10 -4.37
C ILE A 99 -13.65 -3.17 -4.14
N CYS A 100 -14.07 -4.42 -3.96
CA CYS A 100 -13.16 -5.53 -3.74
C CYS A 100 -13.17 -6.43 -4.98
N ILE A 101 -12.01 -6.55 -5.63
CA ILE A 101 -11.86 -7.31 -6.87
C ILE A 101 -10.92 -8.48 -6.63
N GLN A 102 -11.45 -9.69 -6.65
CA GLN A 102 -10.66 -10.92 -6.54
C GLN A 102 -10.23 -11.36 -7.92
N ALA A 103 -9.06 -10.90 -8.35
CA ALA A 103 -8.52 -11.20 -9.67
C ALA A 103 -7.02 -10.91 -9.71
N ASP A 104 -6.37 -11.33 -10.79
CA ASP A 104 -4.99 -10.98 -11.07
C ASP A 104 -4.86 -9.48 -11.31
N ILE A 105 -3.95 -8.83 -10.59
CA ILE A 105 -3.75 -7.37 -10.65
C ILE A 105 -3.39 -6.92 -12.07
N GLY A 106 -2.47 -7.62 -12.72
CA GLY A 106 -2.05 -7.30 -14.08
C GLY A 106 -3.20 -7.34 -15.06
N LYS A 107 -4.08 -8.35 -14.94
CA LYS A 107 -5.26 -8.47 -15.80
C LYS A 107 -6.24 -7.33 -15.57
N VAL A 108 -6.53 -6.99 -14.31
CA VAL A 108 -7.43 -5.89 -13.96
C VAL A 108 -6.93 -4.56 -14.54
N LEU A 109 -5.64 -4.28 -14.38
CA LEU A 109 -5.06 -3.04 -14.89
C LEU A 109 -5.08 -2.98 -16.43
N ARG A 110 -4.84 -4.08 -17.09
CA ARG A 110 -4.95 -4.15 -18.57
C ARG A 110 -6.38 -3.91 -19.04
N ASP A 111 -7.35 -4.54 -18.37
CA ASP A 111 -8.77 -4.38 -18.72
C ASP A 111 -9.22 -2.92 -18.54
N LEU A 112 -8.77 -2.24 -17.48
CA LEU A 112 -9.06 -0.83 -17.25
C LEU A 112 -8.45 0.07 -18.32
N GLN A 113 -7.29 -0.28 -18.87
CA GLN A 113 -6.66 0.46 -19.95
C GLN A 113 -7.38 0.25 -21.29
N ALA A 114 -7.94 -0.94 -21.52
CA ALA A 114 -8.64 -1.27 -22.77
C ALA A 114 -9.96 -0.52 -22.95
N ASP A 115 -10.57 -0.05 -21.85
CA ASP A 115 -11.84 0.67 -21.87
C ASP A 115 -11.71 2.17 -22.23
N LYS A 116 -10.51 2.60 -22.60
CA LYS A 116 -10.27 4.00 -23.00
C LYS A 116 -10.52 4.22 -24.48
#